data_f85a1c04e646921a67b8975804bab187
#
_entry.id   f85a1c04e646921a67b8975804bab187
#
_cell.length_a   1.000
_cell.length_b   1.000
_cell.length_c   1.000
_cell.angle_alpha   90.00
_cell.angle_beta   90.00
_cell.angle_gamma   90.00
#
_symmetry.space_group_name_H-M   'P 1'
#
loop_
_entity.id
_entity.type
_entity.pdbx_description
1 polymer ?
#
loop_
_entity_poly.entity_id
_entity_poly.type
_entity_poly.pdbx_seq_one_letter_code
_entity_poly.pdbx_strand_id
1 'polypeptide(L)'
;MVELFGAVLLLFGLSDLLFRFLGLGAYAHGSRREPKVALTFDDGPSERTEALLALLARHGVKATFFLTGEKARARPDLVEAIRRAGHQVEDHGEWHRPLWLFLPWVEWRHMAQNPGRYYRPPHGLHTPFTRLFARLLGKRVALWDLESKDWLDLPPEELAE
;
A
#
# COMPACT_ATOMS: atom_id res chain seq x y z
N MET A 1 -10.21 -0.42 36.40
CA MET A 1 -9.40 0.18 35.30
C MET A 1 -8.83 -0.86 34.34
N VAL A 2 -8.20 -1.93 34.83
CA VAL A 2 -7.63 -2.99 33.98
C VAL A 2 -8.71 -3.71 33.14
N GLU A 3 -9.84 -4.04 33.74
CA GLU A 3 -10.96 -4.70 33.05
C GLU A 3 -11.57 -3.82 31.95
N LEU A 4 -11.75 -2.51 32.23
CA LEU A 4 -12.25 -1.58 31.22
C LEU A 4 -11.26 -1.46 30.03
N PHE A 5 -9.97 -1.40 30.30
CA PHE A 5 -8.94 -1.36 29.25
C PHE A 5 -8.94 -2.64 28.42
N GLY A 6 -9.05 -3.82 29.09
CA GLY A 6 -9.16 -5.10 28.41
C GLY A 6 -10.40 -5.20 27.52
N ALA A 7 -11.56 -4.72 28.00
CA ALA A 7 -12.79 -4.69 27.21
C ALA A 7 -12.67 -3.77 25.99
N VAL A 8 -12.05 -2.60 26.13
CA VAL A 8 -11.80 -1.68 25.01
C VAL A 8 -10.90 -2.32 23.96
N LEU A 9 -9.81 -2.97 24.35
CA LEU A 9 -8.91 -3.67 23.41
C LEU A 9 -9.63 -4.82 22.71
N LEU A 10 -10.45 -5.58 23.42
CA LEU A 10 -11.23 -6.66 22.83
C LEU A 10 -12.21 -6.14 21.79
N LEU A 11 -12.98 -5.10 22.13
CA LEU A 11 -13.93 -4.46 21.22
C LEU A 11 -13.23 -3.87 19.99
N PHE A 12 -12.05 -3.28 20.17
CA PHE A 12 -11.23 -2.77 19.09
C PHE A 12 -10.78 -3.91 18.15
N GLY A 13 -10.27 -5.01 18.71
CA GLY A 13 -9.86 -6.19 17.93
C GLY A 13 -11.03 -6.85 17.19
N LEU A 14 -12.19 -6.99 17.85
CA LEU A 14 -13.40 -7.54 17.23
C LEU A 14 -13.92 -6.62 16.10
N SER A 15 -13.88 -5.31 16.31
CA SER A 15 -14.26 -4.35 15.26
C SER A 15 -13.33 -4.43 14.06
N ASP A 16 -12.01 -4.55 14.28
CA ASP A 16 -11.06 -4.70 13.19
C ASP A 16 -11.29 -5.99 12.40
N LEU A 17 -11.50 -7.10 13.08
CA LEU A 17 -11.82 -8.38 12.46
C LEU A 17 -13.09 -8.30 11.61
N LEU A 18 -14.13 -7.66 12.14
CA LEU A 18 -15.40 -7.47 11.44
C LEU A 18 -15.22 -6.60 10.19
N PHE A 19 -14.49 -5.47 10.29
CA PHE A 19 -14.22 -4.59 9.15
C PHE A 19 -13.40 -5.31 8.07
N ARG A 20 -12.44 -6.15 8.45
CA ARG A 20 -11.66 -7.00 7.51
C ARG A 20 -12.56 -8.01 6.82
N PHE A 21 -13.39 -8.72 7.59
CA PHE A 21 -14.32 -9.72 7.05
C PHE A 21 -15.33 -9.12 6.07
N LEU A 22 -15.86 -7.94 6.37
CA LEU A 22 -16.81 -7.23 5.52
C LEU A 22 -16.14 -6.42 4.40
N GLY A 23 -14.82 -6.36 4.33
CA GLY A 23 -14.07 -5.55 3.35
C GLY A 23 -14.32 -4.06 3.48
N LEU A 24 -14.70 -3.57 4.65
CA LEU A 24 -15.08 -2.17 4.85
C LEU A 24 -13.84 -1.27 4.98
N GLY A 25 -13.81 -0.20 4.18
CA GLY A 25 -12.80 0.85 4.25
C GLY A 25 -11.45 0.49 3.64
N ALA A 26 -11.30 -0.67 3.00
CA ALA A 26 -10.12 -1.08 2.24
C ALA A 26 -10.53 -1.75 0.94
N TYR A 27 -9.73 -1.54 -0.12
CA TYR A 27 -9.90 -2.18 -1.43
C TYR A 27 -8.83 -3.27 -1.58
N ALA A 28 -9.23 -4.53 -1.65
CA ALA A 28 -8.32 -5.65 -1.91
C ALA A 28 -8.35 -6.07 -3.39
N HIS A 29 -9.43 -5.78 -4.09
CA HIS A 29 -9.59 -6.13 -5.51
C HIS A 29 -10.48 -5.12 -6.24
N GLY A 30 -10.37 -5.08 -7.56
CA GLY A 30 -11.27 -4.35 -8.44
C GLY A 30 -12.56 -5.12 -8.75
N SER A 31 -13.29 -4.67 -9.78
CA SER A 31 -14.48 -5.36 -10.26
C SER A 31 -14.12 -6.72 -10.85
N ARG A 32 -14.72 -7.80 -10.34
CA ARG A 32 -14.57 -9.16 -10.89
C ARG A 32 -15.45 -9.43 -12.11
N ARG A 33 -16.20 -8.40 -12.59
CA ARG A 33 -17.06 -8.52 -13.78
C ARG A 33 -16.27 -8.39 -15.08
N GLU A 34 -15.04 -7.90 -15.01
CA GLU A 34 -14.17 -7.68 -16.16
C GLU A 34 -12.85 -8.44 -15.95
N PRO A 35 -12.28 -9.07 -16.99
CA PRO A 35 -11.01 -9.78 -16.91
C PRO A 35 -9.84 -8.78 -16.92
N LYS A 36 -9.71 -8.03 -15.84
CA LYS A 36 -8.67 -7.00 -15.65
C LYS A 36 -7.87 -7.27 -14.40
N VAL A 37 -6.56 -7.10 -14.50
CA VAL A 37 -5.62 -7.15 -13.38
C VAL A 37 -5.02 -5.77 -13.19
N ALA A 38 -4.95 -5.32 -11.94
CA ALA A 38 -4.20 -4.11 -11.57
C ALA A 38 -2.80 -4.53 -11.11
N LEU A 39 -1.79 -4.24 -11.93
CA LEU A 39 -0.40 -4.49 -11.59
C LEU A 39 0.09 -3.39 -10.65
N THR A 40 0.69 -3.78 -9.51
CA THR A 40 1.19 -2.83 -8.51
C THR A 40 2.59 -3.20 -8.06
N PHE A 41 3.40 -2.18 -7.74
CA PHE A 41 4.75 -2.31 -7.22
C PHE A 41 4.89 -1.47 -5.97
N ASP A 42 5.40 -2.07 -4.91
CA ASP A 42 5.60 -1.45 -3.60
C ASP A 42 7.07 -1.07 -3.37
N ASP A 43 7.35 -0.31 -2.31
CA ASP A 43 8.69 -0.01 -1.79
C ASP A 43 9.62 0.81 -2.68
N GLY A 44 9.17 1.27 -3.83
CA GLY A 44 9.95 2.13 -4.71
C GLY A 44 10.11 3.58 -4.21
N PRO A 45 10.81 4.43 -5.00
CA PRO A 45 11.62 4.06 -6.15
C PRO A 45 12.96 3.41 -5.75
N SER A 46 13.59 2.71 -6.69
CA SER A 46 14.88 2.06 -6.51
C SER A 46 15.74 2.19 -7.77
N GLU A 47 16.97 1.71 -7.73
CA GLU A 47 17.87 1.67 -8.90
C GLU A 47 17.30 0.83 -10.06
N ARG A 48 16.39 -0.11 -9.76
CA ARG A 48 15.73 -0.94 -10.78
C ARG A 48 14.53 -0.27 -11.45
N THR A 49 14.11 0.91 -10.97
CA THR A 49 12.89 1.58 -11.45
C THR A 49 12.95 1.87 -12.95
N GLU A 50 14.07 2.36 -13.48
CA GLU A 50 14.17 2.66 -14.91
C GLU A 50 14.07 1.39 -15.78
N ALA A 51 14.73 0.30 -15.37
CA ALA A 51 14.65 -0.98 -16.06
C ALA A 51 13.22 -1.54 -16.05
N LEU A 52 12.50 -1.40 -14.92
CA LEU A 52 11.10 -1.79 -14.81
C LEU A 52 10.21 -0.94 -15.72
N LEU A 53 10.42 0.38 -15.78
CA LEU A 53 9.67 1.26 -16.67
C LEU A 53 9.87 0.89 -18.15
N ALA A 54 11.11 0.56 -18.54
CA ALA A 54 11.41 0.10 -19.89
C ALA A 54 10.70 -1.23 -20.22
N LEU A 55 10.66 -2.16 -19.25
CA LEU A 55 9.95 -3.43 -19.40
C LEU A 55 8.44 -3.22 -19.57
N LEU A 56 7.83 -2.40 -18.71
CA LEU A 56 6.40 -2.07 -18.79
C LEU A 56 6.04 -1.41 -20.12
N ALA A 57 6.91 -0.50 -20.61
CA ALA A 57 6.73 0.17 -21.89
C ALA A 57 6.77 -0.81 -23.06
N ARG A 58 7.72 -1.76 -23.05
CA ARG A 58 7.84 -2.81 -24.09
C ARG A 58 6.58 -3.66 -24.21
N HIS A 59 5.89 -3.90 -23.07
CA HIS A 59 4.66 -4.68 -23.04
C HIS A 59 3.39 -3.83 -23.13
N GLY A 60 3.50 -2.49 -23.24
CA GLY A 60 2.36 -1.59 -23.30
C GLY A 60 1.50 -1.58 -22.00
N VAL A 61 2.10 -1.99 -20.87
CA VAL A 61 1.38 -2.17 -19.60
C VAL A 61 1.54 -0.92 -18.73
N LYS A 62 0.44 -0.50 -18.09
CA LYS A 62 0.45 0.53 -17.03
C LYS A 62 0.31 -0.12 -15.68
N ALA A 63 0.93 0.51 -14.66
CA ALA A 63 0.97 0.00 -13.31
C ALA A 63 0.77 1.13 -12.29
N THR A 64 0.52 0.75 -11.04
CA THR A 64 0.50 1.64 -9.88
C THR A 64 1.72 1.37 -9.02
N PHE A 65 2.45 2.42 -8.67
CA PHE A 65 3.61 2.37 -7.80
C PHE A 65 3.25 2.96 -6.44
N PHE A 66 3.29 2.15 -5.40
CA PHE A 66 3.15 2.58 -4.03
C PHE A 66 4.55 2.89 -3.48
N LEU A 67 4.89 4.17 -3.39
CA LEU A 67 6.22 4.62 -3.04
C LEU A 67 6.31 5.01 -1.57
N THR A 68 7.44 4.68 -0.92
CA THR A 68 7.73 5.22 0.41
C THR A 68 8.21 6.67 0.29
N GLY A 69 7.75 7.51 1.22
CA GLY A 69 8.01 8.95 1.17
C GLY A 69 9.50 9.29 1.25
N GLU A 70 10.27 8.59 2.09
CA GLU A 70 11.72 8.80 2.20
C GLU A 70 12.43 8.54 0.87
N LYS A 71 12.12 7.44 0.17
CA LYS A 71 12.73 7.12 -1.12
C LYS A 71 12.25 8.04 -2.24
N ALA A 72 10.98 8.39 -2.22
CA ALA A 72 10.41 9.32 -3.19
C ALA A 72 11.06 10.71 -3.12
N ARG A 73 11.36 11.21 -1.92
CA ARG A 73 12.08 12.48 -1.74
C ARG A 73 13.56 12.37 -2.05
N ALA A 74 14.17 11.21 -1.84
CA ALA A 74 15.58 10.98 -2.20
C ALA A 74 15.78 10.89 -3.72
N ARG A 75 14.76 10.45 -4.47
CA ARG A 75 14.82 10.24 -5.93
C ARG A 75 13.60 10.85 -6.64
N PRO A 76 13.42 12.18 -6.58
CA PRO A 76 12.32 12.86 -7.26
C PRO A 76 12.37 12.70 -8.78
N ASP A 77 13.56 12.50 -9.34
CA ASP A 77 13.80 12.20 -10.75
C ASP A 77 13.08 10.92 -11.19
N LEU A 78 13.17 9.86 -10.39
CA LEU A 78 12.51 8.59 -10.67
C LEU A 78 10.98 8.67 -10.47
N VAL A 79 10.52 9.42 -9.46
CA VAL A 79 9.08 9.67 -9.27
C VAL A 79 8.47 10.35 -10.49
N GLU A 80 9.18 11.35 -11.03
CA GLU A 80 8.75 12.05 -12.23
C GLU A 80 8.83 11.16 -13.48
N ALA A 81 9.85 10.30 -13.58
CA ALA A 81 9.95 9.33 -14.67
C ALA A 81 8.76 8.35 -14.68
N ILE A 82 8.36 7.83 -13.50
CA ILE A 82 7.18 6.98 -13.34
C ILE A 82 5.92 7.68 -13.85
N ARG A 83 5.71 8.96 -13.45
CA ARG A 83 4.55 9.75 -13.87
C ARG A 83 4.54 10.05 -15.36
N ARG A 84 5.69 10.46 -15.91
CA ARG A 84 5.84 10.73 -17.36
C ARG A 84 5.63 9.49 -18.22
N ALA A 85 5.98 8.32 -17.71
CA ALA A 85 5.67 7.05 -18.36
C ALA A 85 4.17 6.68 -18.28
N GLY A 86 3.34 7.50 -17.63
CA GLY A 86 1.89 7.31 -17.53
C GLY A 86 1.47 6.27 -16.50
N HIS A 87 2.32 5.98 -15.52
CA HIS A 87 2.00 5.14 -14.38
C HIS A 87 1.43 5.97 -13.23
N GLN A 88 0.67 5.32 -12.35
CA GLN A 88 0.12 5.92 -11.16
C GLN A 88 1.16 5.86 -10.02
N VAL A 89 1.27 6.95 -9.25
CA VAL A 89 2.11 7.03 -8.05
C VAL A 89 1.20 7.24 -6.86
N GLU A 90 1.32 6.34 -5.88
CA GLU A 90 0.49 6.28 -4.68
C GLU A 90 1.35 6.13 -3.41
N ASP A 91 0.72 6.22 -2.25
CA ASP A 91 1.36 6.31 -0.94
C ASP A 91 1.58 4.94 -0.32
N HIS A 92 2.84 4.60 0.00
CA HIS A 92 3.22 3.43 0.81
C HIS A 92 3.72 3.81 2.22
N GLY A 93 3.30 4.98 2.68
CA GLY A 93 3.76 5.56 3.94
C GLY A 93 5.14 6.19 3.84
N GLU A 94 5.61 6.69 4.96
CA GLU A 94 6.90 7.39 5.02
C GLU A 94 8.08 6.41 5.00
N TRP A 95 7.97 5.33 5.79
CA TRP A 95 8.98 4.29 5.94
C TRP A 95 8.34 2.91 5.93
N HIS A 96 9.06 1.90 5.44
CA HIS A 96 8.61 0.50 5.50
C HIS A 96 8.92 -0.13 6.88
N ARG A 97 8.28 0.38 7.95
CA ARG A 97 8.48 -0.07 9.34
C ARG A 97 7.15 -0.33 10.03
N PRO A 98 6.83 -1.58 10.41
CA PRO A 98 5.52 -1.95 10.95
C PRO A 98 5.24 -1.49 12.38
N LEU A 99 6.27 -1.14 13.17
CA LEU A 99 6.14 -0.80 14.60
C LEU A 99 5.34 0.47 14.89
N TRP A 100 5.03 1.29 13.88
CA TRP A 100 4.37 2.58 14.03
C TRP A 100 2.84 2.51 14.12
N LEU A 101 2.25 1.36 13.76
CA LEU A 101 0.79 1.16 13.75
C LEU A 101 0.15 1.23 15.14
N PHE A 102 0.95 1.11 16.20
CA PHE A 102 0.46 1.17 17.58
C PHE A 102 0.37 2.60 18.14
N LEU A 103 0.89 3.59 17.41
CA LEU A 103 0.89 4.99 17.81
C LEU A 103 0.08 5.81 16.80
N PRO A 104 -1.21 6.11 17.08
CA PRO A 104 -2.11 6.73 16.10
C PRO A 104 -1.58 8.04 15.51
N TRP A 105 -0.91 8.88 16.31
CA TRP A 105 -0.32 10.14 15.83
C TRP A 105 0.87 9.94 14.90
N VAL A 106 1.60 8.84 15.05
CA VAL A 106 2.70 8.48 14.13
C VAL A 106 2.12 7.98 12.83
N GLU A 107 1.10 7.13 12.87
CA GLU A 107 0.40 6.64 11.69
C GLU A 107 -0.25 7.78 10.89
N TRP A 108 -0.91 8.72 11.58
CA TRP A 108 -1.44 9.92 10.95
C TRP A 108 -0.36 10.68 10.17
N ARG A 109 0.76 10.98 10.83
CA ARG A 109 1.88 11.71 10.22
C ARG A 109 2.49 10.93 9.06
N HIS A 110 2.65 9.63 9.22
CA HIS A 110 3.17 8.71 8.22
C HIS A 110 2.35 8.75 6.91
N MET A 111 1.06 8.90 7.04
CA MET A 111 0.12 8.97 5.92
C MET A 111 -0.05 10.38 5.36
N ALA A 112 -0.02 11.40 6.24
CA ALA A 112 -0.29 12.78 5.86
C ALA A 112 0.84 13.44 5.07
N GLN A 113 2.07 12.96 5.20
CA GLN A 113 3.26 13.56 4.58
C GLN A 113 3.39 13.25 3.09
N ASN A 114 2.76 12.18 2.62
CA ASN A 114 2.94 11.70 1.26
C ASN A 114 1.72 12.01 0.38
N PRO A 115 1.93 12.38 -0.88
CA PRO A 115 0.84 12.53 -1.83
C PRO A 115 0.30 11.15 -2.23
N GLY A 116 -0.94 11.12 -2.70
CA GLY A 116 -1.58 9.92 -3.23
C GLY A 116 -3.05 9.87 -2.87
N ARG A 117 -3.84 9.26 -3.71
CA ARG A 117 -5.25 8.99 -3.49
C ARG A 117 -5.48 7.67 -2.77
N TYR A 118 -4.54 6.75 -2.97
CA TYR A 118 -4.54 5.45 -2.31
C TYR A 118 -3.36 5.38 -1.34
N TYR A 119 -3.60 4.74 -0.22
CA TYR A 119 -2.60 4.40 0.77
C TYR A 119 -2.54 2.88 0.90
N ARG A 120 -1.37 2.31 0.70
CA ARG A 120 -1.12 0.89 0.99
C ARG A 120 -0.25 0.82 2.24
N PRO A 121 -0.77 0.29 3.35
CA PRO A 121 0.03 0.14 4.56
C PRO A 121 1.14 -0.88 4.35
N PRO A 122 2.36 -0.63 4.85
CA PRO A 122 3.45 -1.60 4.85
C PRO A 122 3.00 -2.97 5.38
N HIS A 123 3.41 -4.03 4.70
CA HIS A 123 3.00 -5.42 4.99
C HIS A 123 1.47 -5.66 4.97
N GLY A 124 0.67 -4.75 4.45
CA GLY A 124 -0.80 -4.83 4.54
C GLY A 124 -1.37 -4.65 5.94
N LEU A 125 -0.52 -4.31 6.93
CA LEU A 125 -0.94 -4.13 8.31
C LEU A 125 -1.73 -2.84 8.47
N HIS A 126 -2.95 -2.94 8.94
CA HIS A 126 -3.82 -1.80 9.14
C HIS A 126 -4.77 -2.02 10.31
N THR A 127 -5.20 -0.93 10.91
CA THR A 127 -6.10 -0.89 12.06
C THR A 127 -7.37 -0.10 11.70
N PRO A 128 -8.40 -0.07 12.55
CA PRO A 128 -9.51 0.86 12.37
C PRO A 128 -9.07 2.32 12.28
N PHE A 129 -8.00 2.72 12.96
CA PHE A 129 -7.41 4.06 12.85
C PHE A 129 -6.82 4.32 11.47
N THR A 130 -6.13 3.34 10.87
CA THR A 130 -5.61 3.43 9.50
C THR A 130 -6.73 3.83 8.53
N ARG A 131 -7.87 3.14 8.62
CA ARG A 131 -9.03 3.41 7.74
C ARG A 131 -9.65 4.78 7.99
N LEU A 132 -9.79 5.15 9.27
CA LEU A 132 -10.30 6.46 9.67
C LEU A 132 -9.39 7.58 9.16
N PHE A 133 -8.09 7.46 9.38
CA PHE A 133 -7.10 8.47 8.98
C PHE A 133 -6.99 8.59 7.47
N ALA A 134 -6.97 7.48 6.75
CA ALA A 134 -7.02 7.50 5.30
C ALA A 134 -8.24 8.29 4.80
N ARG A 135 -9.43 8.00 5.35
CA ARG A 135 -10.65 8.73 5.00
C ARG A 135 -10.57 10.23 5.30
N LEU A 136 -10.07 10.61 6.48
CA LEU A 136 -9.92 12.02 6.89
C LEU A 136 -8.92 12.77 6.01
N LEU A 137 -7.90 12.07 5.51
CA LEU A 137 -6.89 12.61 4.58
C LEU A 137 -7.34 12.53 3.11
N GLY A 138 -8.59 12.13 2.83
CA GLY A 138 -9.11 11.97 1.47
C GLY A 138 -8.51 10.79 0.71
N LYS A 139 -7.88 9.86 1.41
CA LYS A 139 -7.26 8.65 0.86
C LYS A 139 -8.17 7.43 1.01
N ARG A 140 -7.82 6.37 0.29
CA ARG A 140 -8.46 5.05 0.39
C ARG A 140 -7.39 4.00 0.65
N VAL A 141 -7.64 3.10 1.59
CA VAL A 141 -6.71 1.98 1.84
C VAL A 141 -6.81 0.99 0.68
N ALA A 142 -5.66 0.67 0.07
CA ALA A 142 -5.53 -0.30 -1.02
C ALA A 142 -4.68 -1.48 -0.57
N LEU A 143 -5.23 -2.67 -0.65
CA LEU A 143 -4.55 -3.94 -0.39
C LEU A 143 -4.35 -4.71 -1.70
N TRP A 144 -4.22 -6.02 -1.63
CA TRP A 144 -4.09 -6.93 -2.78
C TRP A 144 -4.83 -8.25 -2.49
N ASP A 145 -5.18 -8.99 -3.51
CA ASP A 145 -5.76 -10.33 -3.43
C ASP A 145 -4.89 -11.39 -4.14
N LEU A 146 -3.96 -10.94 -4.97
CA LEU A 146 -2.93 -11.76 -5.58
C LEU A 146 -1.55 -11.22 -5.23
N GLU A 147 -0.63 -12.09 -4.88
CA GLU A 147 0.73 -11.76 -4.50
C GLU A 147 1.71 -12.63 -5.25
N SER A 148 2.71 -12.03 -5.88
CA SER A 148 3.77 -12.74 -6.60
C SER A 148 4.76 -13.46 -5.68
N LYS A 149 4.85 -13.06 -4.41
CA LYS A 149 5.84 -13.54 -3.44
C LYS A 149 7.29 -13.32 -3.88
N ASP A 150 7.54 -12.33 -4.73
CA ASP A 150 8.86 -11.97 -5.25
C ASP A 150 9.88 -11.56 -4.17
N TRP A 151 9.41 -11.32 -2.96
CA TRP A 151 10.22 -11.11 -1.77
C TRP A 151 10.84 -12.41 -1.20
N LEU A 152 10.46 -13.60 -1.71
CA LEU A 152 10.98 -14.91 -1.27
C LEU A 152 12.16 -15.35 -2.12
N ASP A 153 12.86 -14.62 -2.87
CA ASP A 153 14.01 -15.00 -3.69
C ASP A 153 13.80 -16.33 -4.46
N LEU A 154 12.59 -16.46 -5.03
CA LEU A 154 12.21 -17.62 -5.81
C LEU A 154 12.68 -17.48 -7.26
N PRO A 155 12.92 -18.60 -7.97
CA PRO A 155 13.18 -18.58 -9.40
C PRO A 155 12.00 -17.96 -10.18
N PRO A 156 12.24 -17.25 -11.29
CA PRO A 156 11.17 -16.59 -12.06
C PRO A 156 10.02 -17.51 -12.50
N GLU A 157 10.31 -18.77 -12.77
CA GLU A 157 9.32 -19.79 -13.13
C GLU A 157 8.34 -20.09 -12.00
N GLU A 158 8.79 -20.06 -10.73
CA GLU A 158 7.95 -20.28 -9.57
C GLU A 158 7.12 -19.03 -9.20
N LEU A 159 7.56 -17.84 -9.60
CA LEU A 159 6.80 -16.60 -9.41
C LEU A 159 5.63 -16.46 -10.39
N ALA A 160 5.63 -17.24 -11.47
CA ALA A 160 4.62 -17.17 -12.53
C ALA A 160 3.46 -18.16 -12.35
N GLU A 161 3.53 -19.08 -11.38
CA GLU A 161 2.49 -20.06 -11.03
C GLU A 161 1.52 -19.52 -9.97
#